data_586ade0de9753ca21e62b1e5e61094c9
#
_entry.id   586ade0de9753ca21e62b1e5e61094c9
#
_cell.length_a   1.000
_cell.length_b   1.000
_cell.length_c   1.000
_cell.angle_alpha   90.00
_cell.angle_beta   90.00
_cell.angle_gamma   90.00
#
_symmetry.space_group_name_H-M   'P 1'
#
loop_
_entity.id
_entity.type
_entity.pdbx_description
1 polymer ?
#
loop_
_entity_poly.entity_id
_entity_poly.type
_entity_poly.pdbx_seq_one_letter_code
_entity_poly.pdbx_strand_id
1 'polypeptide(L)' 'MNCNDIIKRLRAQNLYTQEFVANELNICQRTYFDYELGYTRIPIESLIKLAKLYNVDMNYITGVSRILNCYPKE' A
#
# COMPACT_ATOMS: atom_id res chain seq x y z
N MET A 1 -2.97 -2.35 13.66
CA MET A 1 -2.03 -1.64 12.77
C MET A 1 -2.84 -0.98 11.67
N ASN A 2 -2.61 0.29 11.40
CA ASN A 2 -3.37 1.00 10.37
C ASN A 2 -2.72 0.81 8.99
N CYS A 3 -3.43 1.19 7.91
CA CYS A 3 -2.95 0.97 6.57
C CYS A 3 -1.65 1.73 6.26
N ASN A 4 -1.42 2.86 6.90
CA ASN A 4 -0.20 3.64 6.69
C ASN A 4 1.04 2.83 7.07
N ASP A 5 0.99 2.18 8.22
CA ASP A 5 2.09 1.36 8.71
C ASP A 5 2.26 0.10 7.85
N ILE A 6 1.14 -0.46 7.40
CA ILE A 6 1.16 -1.69 6.59
C ILE A 6 1.82 -1.44 5.25
N ILE A 7 1.46 -0.34 4.55
CA ILE A 7 2.07 -0.05 3.25
C ILE A 7 3.55 0.26 3.38
N LYS A 8 3.96 0.93 4.45
CA LYS A 8 5.37 1.21 4.71
C LYS A 8 6.14 -0.09 4.93
N ARG A 9 5.57 -1.01 5.73
CA ARG A 9 6.19 -2.31 5.99
C ARG A 9 6.33 -3.13 4.71
N LEU A 10 5.27 -3.20 3.90
CA LEU A 10 5.30 -3.96 2.67
C LEU A 10 6.36 -3.40 1.70
N ARG A 11 6.45 -2.08 1.62
CA ARG A 11 7.47 -1.45 0.78
C ARG A 11 8.87 -1.83 1.25
N ALA A 12 9.13 -1.74 2.55
CA ALA A 12 10.44 -2.07 3.10
C ALA A 12 10.79 -3.54 2.90
N GLN A 13 9.81 -4.43 3.08
CA GLN A 13 10.03 -5.87 2.90
C GLN A 13 10.38 -6.23 1.46
N ASN A 14 9.88 -5.45 0.49
CA ASN A 14 10.15 -5.68 -0.92
C ASN A 14 11.33 -4.86 -1.42
N LEU A 15 11.99 -4.11 -0.55
CA LEU A 15 13.14 -3.26 -0.90
C LEU A 15 12.81 -2.22 -1.97
N TYR A 16 11.57 -1.76 -2.00
CA TYR A 16 11.14 -0.73 -2.93
C TYR A 16 11.42 0.65 -2.36
N THR A 17 11.70 1.62 -3.23
CA THR A 17 11.80 3.02 -2.84
C THR A 17 10.42 3.65 -2.86
N GLN A 18 10.27 4.79 -2.16
CA GLN A 18 9.03 5.56 -2.23
C GLN A 18 8.76 6.03 -3.64
N GLU A 19 9.80 6.43 -4.36
CA GLU A 19 9.68 6.87 -5.75
C GLU A 19 9.13 5.75 -6.64
N PHE A 20 9.66 4.53 -6.47
CA PHE A 20 9.19 3.39 -7.26
C PHE A 20 7.70 3.15 -7.04
N VAL A 21 7.27 3.13 -5.78
CA VAL A 21 5.86 2.84 -5.47
C VAL A 21 4.97 4.00 -5.93
N ALA A 22 5.42 5.24 -5.77
CA ALA A 22 4.65 6.39 -6.25
C ALA A 22 4.43 6.31 -7.77
N ASN A 23 5.46 5.91 -8.51
CA ASN A 23 5.35 5.72 -9.97
C ASN A 23 4.35 4.62 -10.31
N GLU A 24 4.34 3.54 -9.53
CA GLU A 24 3.38 2.45 -9.74
C GLU A 24 1.94 2.88 -9.46
N LEU A 25 1.75 3.82 -8.55
CA LEU A 25 0.44 4.39 -8.25
C LEU A 25 0.09 5.55 -9.16
N ASN A 26 1.02 5.97 -10.02
CA ASN A 26 0.85 7.08 -10.94
C ASN A 26 0.59 8.41 -10.20
N ILE A 27 1.29 8.61 -9.09
CA ILE A 27 1.22 9.81 -8.27
C ILE A 27 2.64 10.33 -8.03
N CYS A 28 2.76 11.55 -7.51
CA CYS A 28 4.07 12.07 -7.18
C CYS A 28 4.58 11.49 -5.86
N GLN A 29 5.90 11.46 -5.70
CA GLN A 29 6.53 10.88 -4.51
C GLN A 29 6.07 11.57 -3.22
N ARG A 30 5.85 12.87 -3.25
CA ARG A 30 5.39 13.62 -2.08
C ARG A 30 4.03 13.13 -1.62
N THR A 31 3.10 12.89 -2.54
CA THR A 31 1.78 12.37 -2.21
C THR A 31 1.89 11.00 -1.56
N TYR A 32 2.73 10.13 -2.10
CA TYR A 32 2.92 8.81 -1.52
C TYR A 32 3.55 8.90 -0.12
N PHE A 33 4.53 9.80 0.04
CA PHE A 33 5.16 10.03 1.33
C PHE A 33 4.11 10.43 2.38
N ASP A 34 3.18 11.30 1.99
CA ASP A 34 2.09 11.70 2.89
C ASP A 34 1.19 10.54 3.24
N TYR A 35 1.01 9.58 2.35
CA TYR A 35 0.25 8.36 2.65
C TYR A 35 0.93 7.55 3.76
N GLU A 36 2.23 7.38 3.69
CA GLU A 36 2.96 6.61 4.71
C GLU A 36 2.95 7.32 6.07
N LEU A 37 2.94 8.64 6.08
CA LEU A 37 2.91 9.43 7.31
C LEU A 37 1.51 9.58 7.90
N GLY A 38 0.47 9.25 7.11
CA GLY A 38 -0.90 9.42 7.56
C GLY A 38 -1.43 10.83 7.44
N TYR A 39 -0.74 11.72 6.73
CA TYR A 39 -1.18 13.10 6.54
C TYR A 39 -2.32 13.21 5.54
N THR A 40 -2.44 12.25 4.64
CA THR A 40 -3.45 12.23 3.59
C THR A 40 -4.11 10.87 3.55
N ARG A 41 -5.44 10.86 3.39
CA ARG A 41 -6.18 9.59 3.25
C ARG A 41 -5.78 8.92 1.93
N ILE A 42 -5.56 7.62 1.98
CA ILE A 42 -5.24 6.84 0.79
C ILE A 42 -6.55 6.51 0.07
N PRO A 43 -6.71 6.95 -1.20
CA PRO A 43 -7.91 6.59 -1.96
C PRO A 43 -8.02 5.08 -2.16
N ILE A 44 -9.27 4.60 -2.29
CA ILE A 44 -9.49 3.16 -2.48
C ILE A 44 -8.77 2.65 -3.75
N GLU A 45 -8.71 3.47 -4.79
CA GLU A 45 -8.03 3.10 -6.03
C GLU A 45 -6.55 2.84 -5.81
N SER A 46 -5.90 3.66 -4.99
CA SER A 46 -4.49 3.48 -4.64
C SER A 46 -4.29 2.25 -3.78
N LEU A 47 -5.23 1.98 -2.86
CA LEU A 47 -5.18 0.77 -2.03
C LEU A 47 -5.28 -0.49 -2.89
N ILE A 48 -6.17 -0.48 -3.89
CA ILE A 48 -6.31 -1.61 -4.80
C ILE A 48 -5.01 -1.84 -5.57
N LYS A 49 -4.41 -0.78 -6.09
CA LYS A 49 -3.13 -0.88 -6.81
C LYS A 49 -2.02 -1.41 -5.91
N LEU A 50 -1.97 -0.95 -4.67
CA LEU A 50 -0.98 -1.43 -3.71
C LEU A 50 -1.20 -2.90 -3.37
N ALA A 51 -2.46 -3.29 -3.18
CA ALA A 51 -2.78 -4.69 -2.90
C ALA A 51 -2.33 -5.60 -4.04
N LYS A 52 -2.54 -5.18 -5.26
CA LYS A 52 -2.09 -5.94 -6.44
C LYS A 52 -0.56 -5.97 -6.54
N LEU A 53 0.08 -4.84 -6.28
CA LEU A 53 1.54 -4.73 -6.34
C LEU A 53 2.21 -5.69 -5.35
N TYR A 54 1.68 -5.76 -4.14
CA TYR A 54 2.24 -6.60 -3.09
C TYR A 54 1.59 -7.99 -3.02
N ASN A 55 0.59 -8.24 -3.87
CA ASN A 55 -0.13 -9.51 -3.91
C ASN A 55 -0.72 -9.89 -2.54
N VAL A 56 -1.40 -8.95 -1.91
CA VAL A 56 -2.10 -9.15 -0.64
C VAL A 56 -3.56 -8.77 -0.82
N ASP A 57 -4.44 -9.34 0.02
CA ASP A 57 -5.86 -9.00 -0.10
C ASP A 57 -6.14 -7.62 0.54
N MET A 58 -7.32 -7.08 0.23
CA MET A 58 -7.69 -5.76 0.71
C MET A 58 -7.89 -5.74 2.22
N ASN A 59 -8.33 -6.85 2.82
CA ASN A 59 -8.53 -6.90 4.26
C ASN A 59 -7.20 -6.74 4.99
N TYR A 60 -6.14 -7.34 4.47
CA TYR A 60 -4.83 -7.21 5.08
C TYR A 60 -4.29 -5.78 4.93
N ILE A 61 -4.35 -5.23 3.71
CA ILE A 61 -3.73 -3.92 3.45
C ILE A 61 -4.47 -2.79 4.14
N THR A 62 -5.77 -2.94 4.40
CA THR A 62 -6.55 -1.93 5.14
C THR A 62 -6.43 -2.09 6.64
N GLY A 63 -5.80 -3.18 7.12
CA GLY A 63 -5.64 -3.42 8.54
C GLY A 63 -6.80 -4.13 9.20
N VAL A 64 -7.79 -4.58 8.43
CA VAL A 64 -8.95 -5.30 8.96
C VAL A 64 -8.58 -6.71 9.39
N SER A 65 -7.71 -7.37 8.62
CA SER A 65 -7.26 -8.74 8.90
C SER A 65 -5.77 -8.77 9.19
N ARG A 66 -5.37 -9.64 10.11
CA ARG A 66 -3.96 -9.89 10.40
C ARG A 66 -3.41 -11.07 9.59
N ILE A 67 -4.28 -11.75 8.85
CA ILE A 67 -3.90 -12.90 8.04
C ILE A 67 -3.48 -12.40 6.68
N LEU A 68 -2.25 -12.75 6.28
CA LEU A 68 -1.73 -12.38 4.97
C LEU A 68 -2.24 -13.36 3.93
N ASN A 69 -3.15 -12.92 3.09
CA ASN A 69 -3.65 -13.69 1.95
C ASN A 69 -3.24 -13.02 0.66
N CYS A 70 -3.15 -13.80 -0.42
CA CYS A 70 -2.88 -13.24 -1.73
C CYS A 70 -4.10 -12.47 -2.25
N TYR A 71 -3.85 -11.48 -3.11
CA TYR A 71 -4.93 -10.76 -3.77
C TYR A 71 -5.74 -11.76 -4.61
N PRO A 72 -7.08 -11.72 -4.53
CA PRO A 72 -7.90 -12.68 -5.27
C PRO A 72 -7.66 -12.56 -6.78
N LYS A 73 -7.57 -13.71 -7.45
CA LYS A 73 -7.46 -13.75 -8.90
C LYS A 73 -8.87 -13.80 -9.50
N GLU A 74 -9.04 -13.09 -10.58
CA GLU A 74 -10.29 -13.12 -11.32
C GLU A 74 -10.39 -14.35 -12.20
#